data_26e7b8dfe8f15aa99b8dde0d69b44435
#
_entry.id   26e7b8dfe8f15aa99b8dde0d69b44435
#
_cell.length_a   1.000
_cell.length_b   1.000
_cell.length_c   1.000
_cell.angle_alpha   90.00
_cell.angle_beta   90.00
_cell.angle_gamma   90.00
#
_symmetry.space_group_name_H-M   'P 1'
#
loop_
_entity.id
_entity.type
_entity.pdbx_description
1 polymer ?
#
loop_
_entity_poly.entity_id
_entity_poly.type
_entity_poly.pdbx_seq_one_letter_code
_entity_poly.pdbx_strand_id
1 'polypeptide(L)'
;MNKAVKILLGVAVALFGIFLLLCIATVGIMRANFARGEYPDRRFYSYYWFDPDYSDTHTRENVQFNSGKNTLQGYIYGLENLEDGDPNGLIVFAHGIGAGHESYINQLLWFADRGWVVFAYDATGSCTSEGSGTVGLVQSALDLDAALSFAAQDERFAGLPVCLLGHSWGGYAVCSVQNFDHDLTAACSLSGYAYPMEMLQQGAEYAVGKPLSVVFHPFAWGYNKAMFGSNSDLNAVDGINRSGIPVLVMHGEKDTTVPYEKISVLSKQAQITNPNARFETITGPYATHNSFLSSDAANVYKQEFNAQGQALSDRYDGNIPDNVREEAYANADKPLINEVNEPLLEEIEQFYLDAIGS
;
A
#
# COMPACT_ATOMS: atom_id res chain seq x y z
N MET A 1 17.76 30.17 47.11
CA MET A 1 16.71 30.04 46.06
C MET A 1 15.37 30.20 46.77
N ASN A 2 14.57 31.16 46.30
CA ASN A 2 13.25 31.51 46.84
C ASN A 2 12.28 30.29 46.70
N LYS A 3 11.32 30.13 47.64
CA LYS A 3 10.31 29.04 47.64
C LYS A 3 9.55 28.97 46.31
N ALA A 4 9.20 30.12 45.73
CA ALA A 4 8.54 30.22 44.45
C ALA A 4 9.41 29.64 43.31
N VAL A 5 10.73 29.92 43.31
CA VAL A 5 11.67 29.39 42.28
C VAL A 5 11.80 27.88 42.40
N LYS A 6 11.79 27.33 43.64
CA LYS A 6 11.82 25.85 43.81
C LYS A 6 10.57 25.17 43.27
N ILE A 7 9.38 25.79 43.49
CA ILE A 7 8.11 25.29 42.98
C ILE A 7 8.10 25.35 41.46
N LEU A 8 8.48 26.48 40.85
CA LEU A 8 8.58 26.61 39.38
C LEU A 8 9.52 25.61 38.78
N LEU A 9 10.68 25.41 39.40
CA LEU A 9 11.64 24.41 38.91
C LEU A 9 11.07 22.98 39.03
N GLY A 10 10.38 22.66 40.12
CA GLY A 10 9.72 21.36 40.29
C GLY A 10 8.63 21.11 39.26
N VAL A 11 7.81 22.13 38.94
CA VAL A 11 6.79 22.06 37.88
C VAL A 11 7.45 21.88 36.51
N ALA A 12 8.51 22.64 36.20
CA ALA A 12 9.22 22.51 34.93
C ALA A 12 9.83 21.11 34.75
N VAL A 13 10.43 20.55 35.80
CA VAL A 13 10.98 19.18 35.76
C VAL A 13 9.85 18.16 35.56
N ALA A 14 8.72 18.32 36.24
CA ALA A 14 7.57 17.41 36.06
C ALA A 14 6.99 17.49 34.63
N LEU A 15 6.83 18.67 34.06
CA LEU A 15 6.37 18.85 32.67
C LEU A 15 7.34 18.29 31.68
N PHE A 16 8.65 18.48 31.90
CA PHE A 16 9.68 17.87 31.03
C PHE A 16 9.66 16.34 31.12
N GLY A 17 9.46 15.79 32.32
CA GLY A 17 9.30 14.34 32.50
C GLY A 17 8.09 13.78 31.72
N ILE A 18 6.93 14.46 31.79
CA ILE A 18 5.73 14.10 31.04
C ILE A 18 6.01 14.17 29.52
N PHE A 19 6.65 15.23 29.05
CA PHE A 19 7.03 15.38 27.66
C PHE A 19 7.89 14.22 27.17
N LEU A 20 8.93 13.83 27.92
CA LEU A 20 9.79 12.70 27.58
C LEU A 20 9.02 11.38 27.53
N LEU A 21 8.11 11.15 28.49
CA LEU A 21 7.26 9.95 28.49
C LEU A 21 6.36 9.90 27.25
N LEU A 22 5.78 11.02 26.84
CA LEU A 22 4.98 11.10 25.62
C LEU A 22 5.82 10.84 24.35
N CYS A 23 7.05 11.36 24.28
CA CYS A 23 7.96 11.04 23.17
C CYS A 23 8.27 9.54 23.10
N ILE A 24 8.61 8.93 24.25
CA ILE A 24 8.93 7.48 24.32
C ILE A 24 7.69 6.66 23.96
N ALA A 25 6.52 7.00 24.49
CA ALA A 25 5.27 6.34 24.16
C ALA A 25 4.96 6.42 22.65
N THR A 26 5.12 7.60 22.05
CA THR A 26 4.91 7.79 20.60
C THR A 26 5.84 6.91 19.78
N VAL A 27 7.13 6.87 20.11
CA VAL A 27 8.08 5.99 19.40
C VAL A 27 7.68 4.52 19.55
N GLY A 28 7.24 4.10 20.74
CA GLY A 28 6.75 2.73 20.97
C GLY A 28 5.50 2.41 20.15
N ILE A 29 4.52 3.30 20.13
CA ILE A 29 3.29 3.18 19.34
C ILE A 29 3.61 3.11 17.86
N MET A 30 4.45 4.01 17.34
CA MET A 30 4.83 4.03 15.93
C MET A 30 5.55 2.74 15.52
N ARG A 31 6.51 2.25 16.34
CA ARG A 31 7.19 0.98 16.08
C ARG A 31 6.24 -0.22 16.08
N ALA A 32 5.22 -0.22 16.94
CA ALA A 32 4.24 -1.30 16.98
C ALA A 32 3.31 -1.25 15.76
N ASN A 33 2.85 -0.07 15.34
CA ASN A 33 1.97 0.08 14.17
C ASN A 33 2.70 -0.12 12.84
N PHE A 34 4.00 0.17 12.80
CA PHE A 34 4.87 -0.01 11.62
C PHE A 34 5.83 -1.18 11.81
N ALA A 35 5.43 -2.19 12.57
CA ALA A 35 6.18 -3.42 12.71
C ALA A 35 6.35 -4.12 11.35
N ARG A 36 7.34 -5.00 11.28
CA ARG A 36 7.61 -5.78 10.07
C ARG A 36 6.38 -6.58 9.67
N GLY A 37 6.01 -6.49 8.40
CA GLY A 37 5.02 -7.34 7.76
C GLY A 37 5.67 -8.63 7.25
N GLU A 38 4.97 -9.75 7.40
CA GLU A 38 5.43 -11.05 6.89
C GLU A 38 4.34 -11.65 6.00
N TYR A 39 4.74 -12.47 5.04
CA TYR A 39 3.78 -13.29 4.33
C TYR A 39 3.06 -14.24 5.30
N PRO A 40 1.77 -14.48 5.10
CA PRO A 40 1.04 -15.42 5.94
C PRO A 40 1.62 -16.83 5.83
N ASP A 41 1.50 -17.61 6.90
CA ASP A 41 1.91 -19.02 6.89
C ASP A 41 1.09 -19.81 5.85
N ARG A 42 1.75 -20.28 4.81
CA ARG A 42 1.12 -20.95 3.64
C ARG A 42 0.28 -22.17 4.05
N ARG A 43 0.58 -22.84 5.17
CA ARG A 43 -0.23 -23.94 5.68
C ARG A 43 -1.66 -23.52 6.03
N PHE A 44 -1.81 -22.29 6.57
CA PHE A 44 -3.10 -21.75 7.00
C PHE A 44 -3.74 -20.81 5.97
N TYR A 45 -3.02 -20.51 4.88
CA TYR A 45 -3.48 -19.61 3.82
C TYR A 45 -3.30 -20.24 2.44
N SER A 46 -3.41 -21.57 2.36
CA SER A 46 -3.25 -22.32 1.12
C SER A 46 -4.25 -21.94 0.01
N TYR A 47 -5.30 -21.23 0.36
CA TYR A 47 -6.30 -20.71 -0.59
C TYR A 47 -5.84 -19.44 -1.33
N TYR A 48 -4.76 -18.76 -0.90
CA TYR A 48 -4.13 -17.73 -1.70
C TYR A 48 -3.18 -18.32 -2.74
N TRP A 49 -2.92 -17.58 -3.79
CA TRP A 49 -1.90 -17.92 -4.77
C TRP A 49 -0.54 -17.44 -4.28
N PHE A 50 0.45 -18.31 -4.40
CA PHE A 50 1.85 -18.06 -4.06
C PHE A 50 2.73 -18.56 -5.20
N ASP A 51 4.00 -18.18 -5.20
CA ASP A 51 4.97 -18.58 -6.20
C ASP A 51 4.88 -20.05 -6.70
N PRO A 52 4.78 -21.09 -5.83
CA PRO A 52 4.60 -22.46 -6.30
C PRO A 52 3.31 -22.72 -7.09
N ASP A 53 2.32 -21.85 -6.98
CA ASP A 53 1.02 -22.04 -7.64
C ASP A 53 1.01 -21.51 -9.09
N TYR A 54 1.88 -20.57 -9.41
CA TYR A 54 1.92 -19.93 -10.72
C TYR A 54 3.27 -20.07 -11.45
N SER A 55 4.31 -20.58 -10.79
CA SER A 55 5.67 -20.71 -11.35
C SER A 55 5.77 -21.65 -12.56
N ASP A 56 4.82 -22.56 -12.73
CA ASP A 56 4.75 -23.43 -13.90
C ASP A 56 4.15 -22.73 -15.13
N THR A 57 3.44 -21.62 -14.94
CA THR A 57 2.73 -20.90 -16.01
C THR A 57 3.28 -19.49 -16.27
N HIS A 58 3.91 -18.89 -15.27
CA HIS A 58 4.44 -17.53 -15.35
C HIS A 58 5.89 -17.51 -14.85
N THR A 59 6.75 -16.95 -15.66
CA THR A 59 8.14 -16.70 -15.24
C THR A 59 8.20 -15.50 -14.32
N ARG A 60 9.05 -15.61 -13.28
CA ARG A 60 9.34 -14.52 -12.35
C ARG A 60 10.84 -14.35 -12.22
N GLU A 61 11.33 -13.16 -12.51
CA GLU A 61 12.72 -12.81 -12.19
C GLU A 61 12.76 -12.08 -10.82
N ASN A 62 13.67 -12.54 -9.98
CA ASN A 62 13.94 -11.90 -8.69
C ASN A 62 15.11 -10.93 -8.85
N VAL A 63 14.90 -9.67 -8.44
CA VAL A 63 15.91 -8.61 -8.47
C VAL A 63 16.05 -7.96 -7.11
N GLN A 64 17.16 -7.26 -6.88
CA GLN A 64 17.38 -6.51 -5.64
C GLN A 64 17.80 -5.09 -5.97
N PHE A 65 17.30 -4.14 -5.19
CA PHE A 65 17.68 -2.73 -5.29
C PHE A 65 17.69 -2.07 -3.90
N ASN A 66 18.35 -0.92 -3.79
CA ASN A 66 18.48 -0.25 -2.49
C ASN A 66 17.48 0.89 -2.35
N SER A 67 16.77 0.93 -1.21
CA SER A 67 16.03 2.09 -0.75
C SER A 67 16.66 2.60 0.55
N GLY A 68 17.35 3.73 0.46
CA GLY A 68 18.18 4.23 1.55
C GLY A 68 19.23 3.22 1.98
N LYS A 69 19.12 2.70 3.21
CA LYS A 69 20.06 1.70 3.77
C LYS A 69 19.60 0.25 3.64
N ASN A 70 18.38 0.03 3.18
CA ASN A 70 17.78 -1.30 3.10
C ASN A 70 17.83 -1.82 1.67
N THR A 71 18.08 -3.12 1.52
CA THR A 71 17.95 -3.83 0.25
C THR A 71 16.51 -4.32 0.14
N LEU A 72 15.82 -3.95 -0.93
CA LEU A 72 14.47 -4.40 -1.24
C LEU A 72 14.49 -5.52 -2.27
N GLN A 73 13.57 -6.47 -2.08
CA GLN A 73 13.35 -7.56 -3.03
C GLN A 73 12.31 -7.13 -4.05
N GLY A 74 12.70 -7.15 -5.32
CA GLY A 74 11.84 -6.89 -6.45
C GLY A 74 11.57 -8.15 -7.27
N TYR A 75 10.52 -8.11 -8.06
CA TYR A 75 9.98 -9.23 -8.85
C TYR A 75 9.49 -8.70 -10.18
N ILE A 76 9.95 -9.29 -11.27
CA ILE A 76 9.57 -8.91 -12.62
C ILE A 76 8.80 -10.06 -13.25
N TYR A 77 7.64 -9.76 -13.81
CA TYR A 77 6.73 -10.66 -14.51
C TYR A 77 6.52 -10.18 -15.94
N GLY A 78 6.15 -11.08 -16.84
CA GLY A 78 5.86 -10.73 -18.22
C GLY A 78 7.12 -10.36 -19.04
N LEU A 79 8.31 -10.85 -18.67
CA LEU A 79 9.55 -10.63 -19.44
C LEU A 79 9.50 -11.23 -20.83
N GLU A 80 8.71 -12.29 -21.03
CA GLU A 80 8.42 -12.88 -22.33
C GLU A 80 7.81 -11.87 -23.31
N ASN A 81 7.06 -10.90 -22.83
CA ASN A 81 6.48 -9.84 -23.67
C ASN A 81 7.56 -8.94 -24.32
N LEU A 82 8.74 -8.82 -23.70
CA LEU A 82 9.89 -8.13 -24.30
C LEU A 82 10.49 -8.92 -25.46
N GLU A 83 10.50 -10.27 -25.37
CA GLU A 83 11.03 -11.16 -26.39
C GLU A 83 10.11 -11.23 -27.60
N ASP A 84 8.80 -11.12 -27.39
CA ASP A 84 7.78 -11.06 -28.44
C ASP A 84 7.79 -9.73 -29.22
N GLY A 85 8.48 -8.72 -28.70
CA GLY A 85 8.95 -7.54 -29.43
C GLY A 85 8.05 -6.31 -29.44
N ASP A 86 6.89 -6.31 -28.71
CA ASP A 86 6.02 -5.14 -28.62
C ASP A 86 5.22 -5.12 -27.30
N PRO A 87 5.87 -4.96 -26.14
CA PRO A 87 5.16 -4.85 -24.87
C PRO A 87 4.39 -3.53 -24.80
N ASN A 88 3.24 -3.56 -24.14
CA ASN A 88 2.43 -2.35 -23.92
C ASN A 88 3.19 -1.29 -23.10
N GLY A 89 4.08 -1.72 -22.21
CA GLY A 89 4.87 -0.85 -21.33
C GLY A 89 5.28 -1.56 -20.05
N LEU A 90 5.82 -0.80 -19.11
CA LEU A 90 6.20 -1.24 -17.78
C LEU A 90 5.18 -0.72 -16.75
N ILE A 91 4.58 -1.62 -15.98
CA ILE A 91 3.81 -1.28 -14.77
C ILE A 91 4.71 -1.45 -13.55
N VAL A 92 4.94 -0.38 -12.79
CA VAL A 92 5.60 -0.46 -11.47
C VAL A 92 4.54 -0.46 -10.39
N PHE A 93 4.50 -1.53 -9.59
CA PHE A 93 3.45 -1.77 -8.59
C PHE A 93 3.91 -1.54 -7.17
N ALA A 94 3.14 -0.77 -6.40
CA ALA A 94 3.34 -0.52 -4.97
C ALA A 94 2.18 -1.11 -4.14
N HIS A 95 2.51 -2.02 -3.20
CA HIS A 95 1.52 -2.72 -2.37
C HIS A 95 1.03 -1.91 -1.16
N GLY A 96 -0.08 -2.36 -0.55
CA GLY A 96 -0.64 -1.80 0.69
C GLY A 96 0.19 -2.16 1.93
N ILE A 97 0.06 -1.38 3.01
CA ILE A 97 0.78 -1.62 4.27
C ILE A 97 0.39 -2.98 4.87
N GLY A 98 1.37 -3.70 5.43
CA GLY A 98 1.16 -5.03 6.01
C GLY A 98 0.99 -6.16 4.99
N ALA A 99 1.10 -5.85 3.69
CA ALA A 99 1.09 -6.81 2.59
C ALA A 99 2.49 -6.96 1.98
N GLY A 100 2.61 -7.78 0.95
CA GLY A 100 3.70 -7.85 0.01
C GLY A 100 3.14 -7.96 -1.41
N HIS A 101 3.99 -8.04 -2.41
CA HIS A 101 3.56 -8.13 -3.81
C HIS A 101 2.68 -9.36 -4.09
N GLU A 102 2.96 -10.52 -3.48
CA GLU A 102 2.15 -11.74 -3.66
C GLU A 102 0.68 -11.58 -3.21
N SER A 103 0.38 -10.62 -2.33
CA SER A 103 -1.02 -10.33 -1.96
C SER A 103 -1.85 -9.78 -3.12
N TYR A 104 -1.20 -9.36 -4.19
CA TYR A 104 -1.79 -8.79 -5.41
C TYR A 104 -1.45 -9.59 -6.66
N ILE A 105 -0.91 -10.81 -6.49
CA ILE A 105 -0.34 -11.58 -7.60
C ILE A 105 -1.32 -11.78 -8.75
N ASN A 106 -2.61 -11.99 -8.45
CA ASN A 106 -3.61 -12.22 -9.50
C ASN A 106 -3.80 -10.99 -10.40
N GLN A 107 -3.78 -9.78 -9.83
CA GLN A 107 -3.84 -8.54 -10.60
C GLN A 107 -2.55 -8.32 -11.41
N LEU A 108 -1.40 -8.64 -10.84
CA LEU A 108 -0.10 -8.49 -11.52
C LEU A 108 0.02 -9.44 -12.71
N LEU A 109 -0.35 -10.71 -12.53
CA LEU A 109 -0.34 -11.71 -13.61
C LEU A 109 -1.37 -11.38 -14.70
N TRP A 110 -2.55 -10.83 -14.31
CA TRP A 110 -3.56 -10.39 -15.27
C TRP A 110 -3.01 -9.35 -16.27
N PHE A 111 -2.18 -8.40 -15.81
CA PHE A 111 -1.50 -7.44 -16.69
C PHE A 111 -0.38 -8.11 -17.50
N ALA A 112 0.41 -9.01 -16.88
CA ALA A 112 1.47 -9.73 -17.59
C ALA A 112 0.92 -10.54 -18.76
N ASP A 113 -0.21 -11.24 -18.55
CA ASP A 113 -0.91 -12.02 -19.59
C ASP A 113 -1.44 -11.15 -20.75
N ARG A 114 -1.55 -9.86 -20.56
CA ARG A 114 -2.06 -8.89 -21.54
C ARG A 114 -0.96 -8.05 -22.19
N GLY A 115 0.28 -8.50 -22.12
CA GLY A 115 1.40 -7.89 -22.83
C GLY A 115 2.13 -6.78 -22.05
N TRP A 116 1.89 -6.65 -20.74
CA TRP A 116 2.65 -5.73 -19.89
C TRP A 116 3.86 -6.41 -19.27
N VAL A 117 4.93 -5.66 -19.09
CA VAL A 117 5.96 -6.02 -18.12
C VAL A 117 5.56 -5.44 -16.77
N VAL A 118 5.60 -6.24 -15.71
CA VAL A 118 5.19 -5.82 -14.37
C VAL A 118 6.37 -5.93 -13.42
N PHE A 119 6.79 -4.81 -12.85
CA PHE A 119 7.79 -4.75 -11.79
C PHE A 119 7.10 -4.45 -10.46
N ALA A 120 7.07 -5.45 -9.57
CA ALA A 120 6.56 -5.33 -8.22
C ALA A 120 7.70 -5.52 -7.22
N TYR A 121 7.51 -5.07 -5.98
CA TYR A 121 8.51 -5.23 -4.92
C TYR A 121 7.85 -5.35 -3.55
N ASP A 122 8.56 -5.92 -2.59
CA ASP A 122 8.21 -5.84 -1.18
C ASP A 122 8.86 -4.57 -0.60
N ALA A 123 8.08 -3.69 0.00
CA ALA A 123 8.56 -2.42 0.55
C ALA A 123 9.45 -2.64 1.79
N THR A 124 10.17 -1.62 2.23
CA THR A 124 10.98 -1.62 3.45
C THR A 124 10.21 -2.21 4.64
N GLY A 125 10.80 -3.23 5.28
CA GLY A 125 10.19 -3.90 6.42
C GLY A 125 8.96 -4.74 6.10
N SER A 126 8.79 -5.14 4.84
CA SER A 126 7.72 -6.03 4.40
C SER A 126 8.33 -7.32 3.82
N CYS A 127 7.72 -8.44 4.17
CA CYS A 127 7.96 -9.76 3.59
C CYS A 127 9.45 -10.12 3.42
N THR A 128 9.97 -10.17 2.19
CA THR A 128 11.35 -10.60 1.91
C THR A 128 12.36 -9.45 1.86
N SER A 129 11.92 -8.20 1.90
CA SER A 129 12.78 -7.02 1.93
C SER A 129 13.39 -6.76 3.31
N GLU A 130 14.52 -6.06 3.36
CA GLU A 130 15.14 -5.65 4.60
C GLU A 130 14.34 -4.57 5.34
N GLY A 131 14.70 -4.36 6.61
CA GLY A 131 14.08 -3.39 7.50
C GLY A 131 13.42 -4.04 8.71
N SER A 132 13.56 -3.43 9.87
CA SER A 132 12.91 -3.90 11.11
C SER A 132 11.43 -3.54 11.20
N GLY A 133 10.91 -2.81 10.23
CA GLY A 133 9.54 -2.36 10.08
C GLY A 133 9.43 -1.33 8.96
N THR A 134 8.21 -0.96 8.61
CA THR A 134 7.90 0.00 7.53
C THR A 134 8.19 1.45 7.91
N VAL A 135 8.67 1.70 9.13
CA VAL A 135 9.11 2.99 9.69
C VAL A 135 8.02 4.05 9.78
N GLY A 136 7.20 4.22 8.74
CA GLY A 136 6.11 5.18 8.69
C GLY A 136 5.51 5.31 7.31
N LEU A 137 4.47 6.12 7.18
CA LEU A 137 3.64 6.17 5.98
C LEU A 137 4.36 6.75 4.74
N VAL A 138 5.34 7.63 4.94
CA VAL A 138 6.11 8.25 3.84
C VAL A 138 7.03 7.23 3.16
N GLN A 139 7.43 6.15 3.87
CA GLN A 139 8.40 5.18 3.36
C GLN A 139 7.98 4.56 2.01
N SER A 140 6.70 4.34 1.79
CA SER A 140 6.20 3.78 0.52
C SER A 140 6.56 4.64 -0.69
N ALA A 141 6.47 5.96 -0.56
CA ALA A 141 6.85 6.87 -1.65
C ALA A 141 8.37 6.87 -1.91
N LEU A 142 9.18 6.72 -0.85
CA LEU A 142 10.64 6.63 -0.98
C LEU A 142 11.09 5.28 -1.57
N ASP A 143 10.39 4.20 -1.21
CA ASP A 143 10.65 2.88 -1.78
C ASP A 143 10.28 2.83 -3.26
N LEU A 144 9.18 3.47 -3.66
CA LEU A 144 8.78 3.58 -5.05
C LEU A 144 9.74 4.49 -5.86
N ASP A 145 10.25 5.57 -5.28
CA ASP A 145 11.31 6.40 -5.88
C ASP A 145 12.58 5.57 -6.18
N ALA A 146 12.97 4.72 -5.22
CA ALA A 146 14.09 3.79 -5.40
C ALA A 146 13.81 2.72 -6.47
N ALA A 147 12.59 2.16 -6.50
CA ALA A 147 12.17 1.19 -7.50
C ALA A 147 12.17 1.78 -8.91
N LEU A 148 11.69 3.01 -9.09
CA LEU A 148 11.73 3.73 -10.36
C LEU A 148 13.16 4.06 -10.78
N SER A 149 14.01 4.44 -9.84
CA SER A 149 15.44 4.67 -10.11
C SER A 149 16.16 3.39 -10.55
N PHE A 150 15.79 2.23 -9.99
CA PHE A 150 16.27 0.94 -10.43
C PHE A 150 15.77 0.61 -11.84
N ALA A 151 14.46 0.74 -12.09
CA ALA A 151 13.85 0.46 -13.39
C ALA A 151 14.46 1.33 -14.52
N ALA A 152 14.74 2.60 -14.25
CA ALA A 152 15.37 3.51 -15.20
C ALA A 152 16.82 3.15 -15.57
N GLN A 153 17.49 2.31 -14.75
CA GLN A 153 18.85 1.83 -15.00
C GLN A 153 18.89 0.45 -15.67
N ASP A 154 17.76 -0.24 -15.74
CA ASP A 154 17.66 -1.53 -16.41
C ASP A 154 17.45 -1.32 -17.92
N GLU A 155 18.46 -1.70 -18.72
CA GLU A 155 18.42 -1.51 -20.18
C GLU A 155 17.23 -2.21 -20.84
N ARG A 156 16.66 -3.24 -20.21
CA ARG A 156 15.49 -3.97 -20.74
C ARG A 156 14.23 -3.10 -20.79
N PHE A 157 14.15 -2.11 -19.92
CA PHE A 157 12.99 -1.20 -19.83
C PHE A 157 13.22 0.11 -20.60
N ALA A 158 14.39 0.27 -21.23
CA ALA A 158 14.72 1.50 -21.94
C ALA A 158 13.70 1.81 -23.06
N GLY A 159 13.07 2.97 -22.98
CA GLY A 159 12.08 3.45 -23.95
C GLY A 159 10.67 2.89 -23.77
N LEU A 160 10.43 2.03 -22.76
CA LEU A 160 9.08 1.61 -22.44
C LEU A 160 8.30 2.74 -21.75
N PRO A 161 7.01 2.93 -22.08
CA PRO A 161 6.12 3.75 -21.25
C PRO A 161 6.06 3.21 -19.83
N VAL A 162 6.22 4.08 -18.81
CA VAL A 162 6.19 3.68 -17.39
C VAL A 162 4.89 4.11 -16.75
N CYS A 163 4.08 3.14 -16.36
CA CYS A 163 2.82 3.33 -15.64
C CYS A 163 2.95 2.88 -14.18
N LEU A 164 2.28 3.59 -13.28
CA LEU A 164 2.28 3.27 -11.85
C LEU A 164 0.93 2.71 -11.43
N LEU A 165 0.95 1.61 -10.66
CA LEU A 165 -0.24 1.05 -10.02
C LEU A 165 0.03 0.91 -8.52
N GLY A 166 -0.89 1.37 -7.68
CA GLY A 166 -0.74 1.19 -6.25
C GLY A 166 -2.07 1.16 -5.50
N HIS A 167 -2.11 0.37 -4.44
CA HIS A 167 -3.29 0.23 -3.59
C HIS A 167 -3.00 0.70 -2.17
N SER A 168 -3.92 1.45 -1.55
CA SER A 168 -3.83 1.88 -0.15
C SER A 168 -2.56 2.69 0.11
N TRP A 169 -1.61 2.18 0.87
CA TRP A 169 -0.28 2.76 1.09
C TRP A 169 0.49 2.94 -0.23
N GLY A 170 0.38 1.96 -1.15
CA GLY A 170 0.87 2.09 -2.52
C GLY A 170 0.09 3.12 -3.34
N GLY A 171 -1.21 3.25 -3.11
CA GLY A 171 -2.03 4.29 -3.75
C GLY A 171 -1.60 5.71 -3.38
N TYR A 172 -1.18 5.93 -2.12
CA TYR A 172 -0.50 7.14 -1.72
C TYR A 172 0.86 7.28 -2.42
N ALA A 173 1.65 6.19 -2.47
CA ALA A 173 3.00 6.22 -3.03
C ALA A 173 3.01 6.64 -4.50
N VAL A 174 2.13 6.07 -5.35
CA VAL A 174 2.09 6.38 -6.78
C VAL A 174 1.70 7.83 -7.07
N CYS A 175 0.95 8.46 -6.18
CA CYS A 175 0.66 9.88 -6.26
C CYS A 175 1.82 10.74 -5.70
N SER A 176 2.38 10.35 -4.56
CA SER A 176 3.41 11.13 -3.87
C SER A 176 4.77 11.07 -4.53
N VAL A 177 5.14 9.94 -5.18
CA VAL A 177 6.41 9.81 -5.90
C VAL A 177 6.54 10.80 -7.06
N GLN A 178 5.44 11.30 -7.58
CA GLN A 178 5.39 12.34 -8.60
C GLN A 178 5.97 13.71 -8.14
N ASN A 179 6.31 13.83 -6.85
CA ASN A 179 7.12 14.96 -6.35
C ASN A 179 8.61 14.86 -6.75
N PHE A 180 9.06 13.68 -7.20
CA PHE A 180 10.40 13.48 -7.74
C PHE A 180 10.37 13.51 -9.28
N ASP A 181 11.56 13.63 -9.86
CA ASP A 181 11.70 13.71 -11.32
C ASP A 181 11.92 12.31 -11.90
N HIS A 182 10.84 11.69 -12.36
CA HIS A 182 10.83 10.42 -13.09
C HIS A 182 10.09 10.61 -14.42
N ASP A 183 10.52 9.89 -15.44
CA ASP A 183 9.82 9.83 -16.73
C ASP A 183 8.66 8.85 -16.62
N LEU A 184 7.47 9.38 -16.34
CA LEU A 184 6.24 8.62 -16.09
C LEU A 184 5.19 8.93 -17.15
N THR A 185 4.50 7.90 -17.61
CA THR A 185 3.42 8.02 -18.60
C THR A 185 2.06 8.23 -17.92
N ALA A 186 1.74 7.42 -16.92
CA ALA A 186 0.47 7.50 -16.20
C ALA A 186 0.58 6.89 -14.79
N ALA A 187 -0.39 7.21 -13.92
CA ALA A 187 -0.48 6.59 -12.60
C ALA A 187 -1.93 6.26 -12.23
N CYS A 188 -2.15 5.10 -11.57
CA CYS A 188 -3.43 4.72 -11.00
C CYS A 188 -3.30 4.51 -9.49
N SER A 189 -4.10 5.25 -8.71
CA SER A 189 -4.19 5.16 -7.26
C SER A 189 -5.50 4.51 -6.84
N LEU A 190 -5.42 3.34 -6.23
CA LEU A 190 -6.55 2.60 -5.69
C LEU A 190 -6.62 2.80 -4.17
N SER A 191 -7.71 3.35 -3.65
CA SER A 191 -7.93 3.58 -2.21
C SER A 191 -6.78 4.29 -1.47
N GLY A 192 -6.06 5.19 -2.16
CA GLY A 192 -4.95 5.95 -1.58
C GLY A 192 -5.42 7.07 -0.66
N TYR A 193 -4.66 7.36 0.40
CA TYR A 193 -4.83 8.58 1.21
C TYR A 193 -3.98 9.73 0.67
N ALA A 194 -4.40 10.98 0.95
CA ALA A 194 -3.73 12.16 0.40
C ALA A 194 -2.51 12.60 1.22
N TYR A 195 -2.65 12.66 2.54
CA TYR A 195 -1.67 13.20 3.46
C TYR A 195 -1.31 12.19 4.56
N PRO A 196 -0.02 11.82 4.75
CA PRO A 196 0.40 10.88 5.80
C PRO A 196 -0.04 11.29 7.20
N MET A 197 0.04 12.59 7.54
CA MET A 197 -0.35 13.07 8.87
C MET A 197 -1.86 12.99 9.12
N GLU A 198 -2.71 13.16 8.09
CA GLU A 198 -4.16 12.95 8.22
C GLU A 198 -4.47 11.46 8.47
N MET A 199 -3.76 10.55 7.77
CA MET A 199 -3.91 9.11 7.98
C MET A 199 -3.46 8.69 9.38
N LEU A 200 -2.32 9.20 9.88
CA LEU A 200 -1.87 8.97 11.25
C LEU A 200 -2.87 9.50 12.29
N GLN A 201 -3.42 10.69 12.06
CA GLN A 201 -4.44 11.28 12.93
C GLN A 201 -5.72 10.43 12.95
N GLN A 202 -6.17 9.94 11.78
CA GLN A 202 -7.34 9.07 11.67
C GLN A 202 -7.14 7.76 12.42
N GLY A 203 -5.97 7.12 12.27
CA GLY A 203 -5.61 5.90 13.01
C GLY A 203 -5.58 6.14 14.54
N ALA A 204 -5.03 7.27 14.98
CA ALA A 204 -5.03 7.64 16.39
C ALA A 204 -6.46 7.90 16.92
N GLU A 205 -7.34 8.53 16.13
CA GLU A 205 -8.75 8.73 16.49
C GLU A 205 -9.48 7.40 16.70
N TYR A 206 -9.23 6.40 15.87
CA TYR A 206 -9.77 5.06 16.04
C TYR A 206 -9.26 4.37 17.30
N ALA A 207 -7.95 4.50 17.59
CA ALA A 207 -7.32 3.78 18.69
C ALA A 207 -7.67 4.36 20.08
N VAL A 208 -7.69 5.69 20.22
CA VAL A 208 -7.78 6.36 21.53
C VAL A 208 -8.89 7.42 21.61
N GLY A 209 -9.66 7.62 20.57
CA GLY A 209 -10.69 8.64 20.47
C GLY A 209 -10.14 10.04 20.20
N LYS A 210 -10.99 10.91 19.65
CA LYS A 210 -10.61 12.25 19.18
C LYS A 210 -9.92 13.14 20.23
N PRO A 211 -10.35 13.22 21.50
CA PRO A 211 -9.69 14.10 22.48
C PRO A 211 -8.24 13.72 22.75
N LEU A 212 -7.93 12.43 22.82
CA LEU A 212 -6.57 11.95 23.10
C LEU A 212 -5.68 11.97 21.86
N SER A 213 -6.23 11.70 20.67
CA SER A 213 -5.47 11.73 19.43
C SER A 213 -4.85 13.10 19.16
N VAL A 214 -5.55 14.19 19.49
CA VAL A 214 -5.03 15.55 19.35
C VAL A 214 -3.79 15.80 20.22
N VAL A 215 -3.72 15.19 21.41
CA VAL A 215 -2.55 15.30 22.29
C VAL A 215 -1.33 14.62 21.69
N PHE A 216 -1.50 13.51 20.97
CA PHE A 216 -0.42 12.78 20.32
C PHE A 216 0.04 13.40 18.99
N HIS A 217 -0.80 14.21 18.36
CA HIS A 217 -0.50 14.78 17.02
C HIS A 217 0.88 15.47 16.94
N PRO A 218 1.29 16.40 17.84
CA PRO A 218 2.60 17.05 17.76
C PRO A 218 3.77 16.07 17.93
N PHE A 219 3.58 14.98 18.67
CA PHE A 219 4.60 13.94 18.85
C PHE A 219 4.72 13.04 17.62
N ALA A 220 3.59 12.68 16.99
CA ALA A 220 3.56 11.96 15.73
C ALA A 220 4.19 12.80 14.60
N TRP A 221 3.90 14.09 14.54
CA TRP A 221 4.55 15.02 13.63
C TRP A 221 6.06 15.09 13.86
N GLY A 222 6.49 15.24 15.14
CA GLY A 222 7.92 15.24 15.48
C GLY A 222 8.63 13.93 15.10
N TYR A 223 7.98 12.79 15.31
CA TYR A 223 8.47 11.49 14.86
C TYR A 223 8.64 11.45 13.34
N ASN A 224 7.60 11.85 12.59
CA ASN A 224 7.62 11.88 11.13
C ASN A 224 8.75 12.77 10.60
N LYS A 225 8.94 13.96 11.17
CA LYS A 225 10.06 14.87 10.87
C LYS A 225 11.43 14.24 11.17
N ALA A 226 11.57 13.56 12.29
CA ALA A 226 12.82 12.90 12.67
C ALA A 226 13.18 11.72 11.76
N MET A 227 12.17 10.97 11.30
CA MET A 227 12.38 9.80 10.43
C MET A 227 12.62 10.18 8.96
N PHE A 228 11.90 11.16 8.42
CA PHE A 228 11.88 11.45 6.99
C PHE A 228 12.49 12.81 6.61
N GLY A 229 12.85 13.64 7.58
CA GLY A 229 13.51 14.93 7.33
C GLY A 229 12.70 15.85 6.40
N SER A 230 13.30 16.26 5.28
CA SER A 230 12.65 17.08 4.25
C SER A 230 11.51 16.36 3.53
N ASN A 231 11.55 15.04 3.49
CA ASN A 231 10.53 14.22 2.81
C ASN A 231 9.28 13.98 3.68
N SER A 232 9.28 14.41 4.94
CA SER A 232 8.15 14.19 5.87
C SER A 232 6.82 14.78 5.41
N ASP A 233 6.83 15.76 4.54
CA ASP A 233 5.64 16.47 4.02
C ASP A 233 5.21 15.99 2.63
N LEU A 234 5.89 14.96 2.07
CA LEU A 234 5.47 14.34 0.81
C LEU A 234 4.00 13.95 0.87
N ASN A 235 3.24 14.35 -0.13
CA ASN A 235 1.81 14.11 -0.20
C ASN A 235 1.34 13.91 -1.64
N ALA A 236 0.17 13.30 -1.79
CA ALA A 236 -0.40 12.95 -3.08
C ALA A 236 -0.84 14.17 -3.90
N VAL A 237 -1.39 15.19 -3.25
CA VAL A 237 -1.92 16.39 -3.94
C VAL A 237 -0.81 17.15 -4.65
N ASP A 238 0.30 17.43 -3.94
CA ASP A 238 1.44 18.14 -4.52
C ASP A 238 2.09 17.34 -5.65
N GLY A 239 2.21 16.01 -5.49
CA GLY A 239 2.78 15.15 -6.52
C GLY A 239 1.94 15.17 -7.82
N ILE A 240 0.63 14.96 -7.72
CA ILE A 240 -0.28 14.99 -8.87
C ILE A 240 -0.26 16.36 -9.57
N ASN A 241 -0.23 17.45 -8.78
CA ASN A 241 -0.20 18.82 -9.33
C ASN A 241 1.14 19.13 -10.00
N ARG A 242 2.25 18.61 -9.48
CA ARG A 242 3.59 18.86 -10.01
C ARG A 242 3.84 18.15 -11.33
N SER A 243 3.49 16.87 -11.42
CA SER A 243 3.86 16.04 -12.58
C SER A 243 3.09 16.40 -13.84
N GLY A 244 1.79 16.72 -13.70
CA GLY A 244 0.91 16.98 -14.83
C GLY A 244 0.59 15.77 -15.72
N ILE A 245 1.09 14.57 -15.39
CA ILE A 245 0.76 13.33 -16.13
C ILE A 245 -0.69 12.93 -15.93
N PRO A 246 -1.26 12.07 -16.77
CA PRO A 246 -2.53 11.41 -16.52
C PRO A 246 -2.51 10.62 -15.19
N VAL A 247 -3.48 10.87 -14.31
CA VAL A 247 -3.65 10.17 -13.04
C VAL A 247 -5.09 9.72 -12.88
N LEU A 248 -5.31 8.42 -12.69
CA LEU A 248 -6.61 7.83 -12.35
C LEU A 248 -6.65 7.58 -10.83
N VAL A 249 -7.62 8.19 -10.15
CA VAL A 249 -7.85 8.01 -8.71
C VAL A 249 -9.17 7.30 -8.52
N MET A 250 -9.12 6.05 -8.06
CA MET A 250 -10.31 5.22 -7.81
C MET A 250 -10.44 4.92 -6.32
N HIS A 251 -11.67 5.06 -5.77
CA HIS A 251 -11.89 4.84 -4.34
C HIS A 251 -13.27 4.28 -4.07
N GLY A 252 -13.36 3.27 -3.20
CA GLY A 252 -14.63 2.68 -2.78
C GLY A 252 -15.41 3.59 -1.84
N GLU A 253 -16.69 3.86 -2.14
CA GLU A 253 -17.56 4.73 -1.31
C GLU A 253 -17.73 4.23 0.14
N LYS A 254 -17.53 2.92 0.36
CA LYS A 254 -17.66 2.25 1.66
C LYS A 254 -16.33 1.98 2.34
N ASP A 255 -15.24 2.59 1.86
CA ASP A 255 -13.93 2.44 2.47
C ASP A 255 -13.89 3.14 3.84
N THR A 256 -13.69 2.34 4.89
CA THR A 256 -13.55 2.80 6.28
C THR A 256 -12.10 2.77 6.74
N THR A 257 -11.20 2.09 6.02
CA THR A 257 -9.77 2.01 6.32
C THR A 257 -9.08 3.32 5.94
N VAL A 258 -9.31 3.77 4.70
CA VAL A 258 -9.00 5.12 4.23
C VAL A 258 -10.32 5.83 3.98
N PRO A 259 -10.93 6.51 4.98
CA PRO A 259 -12.27 7.06 4.88
C PRO A 259 -12.46 7.93 3.64
N TYR A 260 -13.35 7.47 2.75
CA TYR A 260 -13.62 8.02 1.43
C TYR A 260 -13.76 9.55 1.40
N GLU A 261 -14.61 10.12 2.29
CA GLU A 261 -14.95 11.55 2.27
C GLU A 261 -13.92 12.44 3.01
N LYS A 262 -12.94 11.84 3.75
CA LYS A 262 -12.11 12.61 4.68
C LYS A 262 -10.67 12.75 4.23
N ILE A 263 -10.00 11.64 4.02
CA ILE A 263 -8.54 11.58 3.87
C ILE A 263 -8.07 10.94 2.58
N SER A 264 -9.00 10.39 1.78
CA SER A 264 -8.67 9.81 0.48
C SER A 264 -8.11 10.86 -0.48
N VAL A 265 -7.32 10.44 -1.46
CA VAL A 265 -6.90 11.33 -2.56
C VAL A 265 -8.13 11.89 -3.27
N LEU A 266 -9.16 11.07 -3.48
CA LEU A 266 -10.40 11.48 -4.13
C LEU A 266 -11.11 12.61 -3.36
N SER A 267 -11.11 12.57 -2.02
CA SER A 267 -11.72 13.64 -1.20
C SER A 267 -11.02 15.01 -1.35
N LYS A 268 -9.81 15.01 -1.90
CA LYS A 268 -8.99 16.23 -2.13
C LYS A 268 -9.06 16.71 -3.58
N GLN A 269 -9.95 16.17 -4.41
CA GLN A 269 -10.05 16.56 -5.84
C GLN A 269 -10.14 18.07 -6.06
N ALA A 270 -10.78 18.83 -5.15
CA ALA A 270 -10.84 20.29 -5.25
C ALA A 270 -9.48 21.01 -5.06
N GLN A 271 -8.47 20.32 -4.53
CA GLN A 271 -7.10 20.83 -4.36
C GLN A 271 -6.18 20.39 -5.51
N ILE A 272 -6.64 19.47 -6.36
CA ILE A 272 -5.88 18.96 -7.49
C ILE A 272 -6.18 19.81 -8.70
N THR A 273 -5.14 20.45 -9.23
CA THR A 273 -5.20 21.38 -10.36
C THR A 273 -4.70 20.75 -11.67
N ASN A 274 -4.16 19.52 -11.61
CA ASN A 274 -3.76 18.77 -12.78
C ASN A 274 -5.00 18.45 -13.65
N PRO A 275 -5.10 18.98 -14.89
CA PRO A 275 -6.27 18.78 -15.74
C PRO A 275 -6.39 17.34 -16.28
N ASN A 276 -5.32 16.56 -16.19
CA ASN A 276 -5.27 15.17 -16.65
C ASN A 276 -5.63 14.17 -15.54
N ALA A 277 -5.96 14.66 -14.32
CA ALA A 277 -6.42 13.81 -13.25
C ALA A 277 -7.90 13.45 -13.41
N ARG A 278 -8.21 12.15 -13.32
CA ARG A 278 -9.58 11.59 -13.32
C ARG A 278 -9.87 11.00 -11.94
N PHE A 279 -11.13 11.13 -11.51
CA PHE A 279 -11.58 10.68 -10.19
C PHE A 279 -12.81 9.81 -10.35
N GLU A 280 -12.74 8.58 -9.86
CA GLU A 280 -13.80 7.62 -9.98
C GLU A 280 -14.19 7.05 -8.62
N THR A 281 -15.49 7.07 -8.35
CA THR A 281 -16.07 6.48 -7.16
C THR A 281 -16.58 5.09 -7.49
N ILE A 282 -15.95 4.08 -6.90
CA ILE A 282 -16.45 2.71 -6.97
C ILE A 282 -17.63 2.59 -6.02
N THR A 283 -18.77 2.13 -6.55
CA THR A 283 -20.02 2.00 -5.81
C THR A 283 -20.46 0.55 -5.70
N GLY A 284 -21.42 0.26 -4.82
CA GLY A 284 -22.02 -1.06 -4.71
C GLY A 284 -21.69 -1.78 -3.39
N PRO A 285 -22.07 -3.06 -3.24
CA PRO A 285 -21.95 -3.78 -1.98
C PRO A 285 -20.49 -4.00 -1.56
N TYR A 286 -19.60 -4.18 -2.52
CA TYR A 286 -18.18 -4.49 -2.31
C TYR A 286 -17.25 -3.29 -2.52
N ALA A 287 -17.77 -2.08 -2.53
CA ALA A 287 -17.00 -0.83 -2.64
C ALA A 287 -16.27 -0.47 -1.33
N THR A 288 -15.62 -1.46 -0.67
CA THR A 288 -14.82 -1.30 0.54
C THR A 288 -13.33 -1.18 0.20
N HIS A 289 -12.46 -1.08 1.19
CA HIS A 289 -11.02 -0.87 0.99
C HIS A 289 -10.35 -1.90 0.07
N ASN A 290 -10.68 -3.19 0.22
CA ASN A 290 -10.05 -4.28 -0.53
C ASN A 290 -11.02 -5.04 -1.45
N SER A 291 -12.33 -5.05 -1.12
CA SER A 291 -13.26 -5.97 -1.77
C SER A 291 -13.46 -5.66 -3.24
N PHE A 292 -13.37 -4.41 -3.66
CA PHE A 292 -13.53 -4.02 -5.06
C PHE A 292 -12.41 -4.55 -5.99
N LEU A 293 -11.29 -5.03 -5.44
CA LEU A 293 -10.20 -5.67 -6.21
C LEU A 293 -10.56 -7.08 -6.69
N SER A 294 -11.59 -7.67 -6.13
CA SER A 294 -12.06 -9.03 -6.44
C SER A 294 -13.41 -8.99 -7.15
N SER A 295 -13.72 -10.02 -7.91
CA SER A 295 -15.04 -10.18 -8.52
C SER A 295 -16.16 -10.24 -7.47
N ASP A 296 -17.40 -9.97 -7.89
CA ASP A 296 -18.56 -10.12 -7.02
C ASP A 296 -18.72 -11.59 -6.54
N ALA A 297 -18.45 -12.55 -7.42
CA ALA A 297 -18.49 -13.98 -7.09
C ALA A 297 -17.45 -14.35 -6.01
N ALA A 298 -16.21 -13.88 -6.17
CA ALA A 298 -15.17 -14.03 -5.16
C ALA A 298 -15.56 -13.41 -3.82
N ASN A 299 -16.17 -12.21 -3.85
CA ASN A 299 -16.60 -11.53 -2.64
C ASN A 299 -17.72 -12.26 -1.90
N VAL A 300 -18.70 -12.83 -2.62
CA VAL A 300 -19.73 -13.69 -2.04
C VAL A 300 -19.07 -14.90 -1.38
N TYR A 301 -18.20 -15.60 -2.11
CA TYR A 301 -17.51 -16.78 -1.60
C TYR A 301 -16.64 -16.45 -0.37
N LYS A 302 -15.90 -15.33 -0.39
CA LYS A 302 -15.10 -14.85 0.77
C LYS A 302 -15.96 -14.63 2.02
N GLN A 303 -17.18 -14.09 1.86
CA GLN A 303 -18.09 -13.93 3.00
C GLN A 303 -18.52 -15.27 3.59
N GLU A 304 -18.89 -16.25 2.75
CA GLU A 304 -19.24 -17.61 3.19
C GLU A 304 -18.04 -18.32 3.83
N PHE A 305 -16.87 -18.22 3.23
CA PHE A 305 -15.62 -18.78 3.73
C PHE A 305 -15.23 -18.20 5.10
N ASN A 306 -15.33 -16.88 5.27
CA ASN A 306 -15.08 -16.21 6.54
C ASN A 306 -16.10 -16.61 7.61
N ALA A 307 -17.38 -16.79 7.25
CA ALA A 307 -18.40 -17.29 8.16
C ALA A 307 -18.11 -18.71 8.66
N GLN A 308 -17.61 -19.59 7.77
CA GLN A 308 -17.15 -20.92 8.15
C GLN A 308 -15.93 -20.86 9.09
N GLY A 309 -14.96 -19.99 8.80
CA GLY A 309 -13.81 -19.74 9.67
C GLY A 309 -14.23 -19.26 11.07
N GLN A 310 -15.21 -18.34 11.13
CA GLN A 310 -15.75 -17.85 12.39
C GLN A 310 -16.46 -18.97 13.17
N ALA A 311 -17.26 -19.81 12.51
CA ALA A 311 -17.92 -20.95 13.14
C ALA A 311 -16.92 -21.98 13.70
N LEU A 312 -15.79 -22.19 13.01
CA LEU A 312 -14.68 -22.99 13.53
C LEU A 312 -14.04 -22.32 14.76
N SER A 313 -13.78 -21.02 14.70
CA SER A 313 -13.23 -20.27 15.83
C SER A 313 -14.13 -20.39 17.07
N ASP A 314 -15.42 -20.20 16.89
CA ASP A 314 -16.41 -20.32 17.99
C ASP A 314 -16.46 -21.74 18.56
N ARG A 315 -16.37 -22.77 17.69
CA ARG A 315 -16.36 -24.17 18.11
C ARG A 315 -15.15 -24.54 18.97
N TYR A 316 -14.03 -23.90 18.77
CA TYR A 316 -12.76 -24.17 19.45
C TYR A 316 -12.33 -23.05 20.40
N ASP A 317 -13.24 -22.15 20.81
CA ASP A 317 -12.95 -21.00 21.69
C ASP A 317 -11.72 -20.21 21.22
N GLY A 318 -11.58 -20.02 19.89
CA GLY A 318 -10.45 -19.33 19.27
C GLY A 318 -9.16 -20.15 19.11
N ASN A 319 -9.10 -21.36 19.69
CA ASN A 319 -7.92 -22.23 19.65
C ASN A 319 -8.10 -23.38 18.65
N ILE A 320 -8.32 -23.06 17.39
CA ILE A 320 -8.50 -24.07 16.33
C ILE A 320 -7.22 -24.91 16.20
N PRO A 321 -7.27 -26.26 16.32
CA PRO A 321 -6.10 -27.11 16.08
C PRO A 321 -5.57 -26.93 14.65
N ASP A 322 -4.24 -26.97 14.50
CA ASP A 322 -3.57 -26.71 13.22
C ASP A 322 -4.10 -27.62 12.09
N ASN A 323 -4.23 -28.93 12.36
CA ASN A 323 -4.75 -29.89 11.38
C ASN A 323 -6.19 -29.59 10.93
N VAL A 324 -7.04 -29.06 11.82
CA VAL A 324 -8.43 -28.71 11.50
C VAL A 324 -8.45 -27.45 10.63
N ARG A 325 -7.56 -26.49 10.93
CA ARG A 325 -7.41 -25.27 10.15
C ARG A 325 -6.85 -25.57 8.76
N GLU A 326 -5.80 -26.38 8.68
CA GLU A 326 -5.20 -26.82 7.41
C GLU A 326 -6.23 -27.52 6.52
N GLU A 327 -7.00 -28.47 7.08
CA GLU A 327 -8.03 -29.18 6.34
C GLU A 327 -9.15 -28.25 5.85
N ALA A 328 -9.65 -27.34 6.71
CA ALA A 328 -10.71 -26.41 6.35
C ALA A 328 -10.28 -25.48 5.20
N TYR A 329 -9.04 -25.01 5.22
CA TYR A 329 -8.54 -24.06 4.23
C TYR A 329 -8.05 -24.74 2.95
N ALA A 330 -7.57 -25.98 3.02
CA ALA A 330 -7.21 -26.75 1.83
C ALA A 330 -8.41 -27.09 0.93
N ASN A 331 -9.63 -27.09 1.51
CA ASN A 331 -10.87 -27.34 0.77
C ASN A 331 -11.49 -26.07 0.14
N ALA A 332 -10.84 -24.90 0.26
CA ALA A 332 -11.33 -23.68 -0.37
C ALA A 332 -11.29 -23.77 -1.90
N ASP A 333 -12.31 -23.21 -2.56
CA ASP A 333 -12.27 -23.00 -4.02
C ASP A 333 -11.24 -21.92 -4.34
N LYS A 334 -10.00 -22.37 -4.56
CA LYS A 334 -8.85 -21.48 -4.75
C LYS A 334 -8.96 -20.59 -5.98
N PRO A 335 -9.40 -21.07 -7.16
CA PRO A 335 -9.67 -20.21 -8.29
C PRO A 335 -10.70 -19.12 -7.98
N LEU A 336 -11.85 -19.49 -7.41
CA LEU A 336 -12.94 -18.57 -7.14
C LEU A 336 -12.56 -17.50 -6.10
N ILE A 337 -11.91 -17.90 -4.98
CA ILE A 337 -11.56 -16.93 -3.91
C ILE A 337 -10.53 -15.88 -4.39
N ASN A 338 -9.76 -16.21 -5.42
CA ASN A 338 -8.72 -15.34 -6.00
C ASN A 338 -9.15 -14.64 -7.29
N GLU A 339 -10.42 -14.79 -7.72
CA GLU A 339 -10.91 -14.16 -8.93
C GLU A 339 -10.88 -12.63 -8.82
N VAL A 340 -10.24 -11.99 -9.79
CA VAL A 340 -10.07 -10.53 -9.84
C VAL A 340 -11.31 -9.83 -10.38
N ASN A 341 -11.45 -8.54 -10.10
CA ASN A 341 -12.42 -7.67 -10.75
C ASN A 341 -11.91 -7.28 -12.14
N GLU A 342 -12.15 -8.13 -13.14
CA GLU A 342 -11.68 -7.89 -14.51
C GLU A 342 -12.15 -6.54 -15.08
N PRO A 343 -13.42 -6.12 -14.94
CA PRO A 343 -13.86 -4.80 -15.43
C PRO A 343 -13.02 -3.64 -14.85
N LEU A 344 -12.63 -3.71 -13.58
CA LEU A 344 -11.77 -2.70 -12.96
C LEU A 344 -10.38 -2.69 -13.60
N LEU A 345 -9.79 -3.87 -13.84
CA LEU A 345 -8.46 -3.98 -14.42
C LEU A 345 -8.46 -3.56 -15.89
N GLU A 346 -9.52 -3.90 -16.64
CA GLU A 346 -9.72 -3.44 -18.03
C GLU A 346 -9.82 -1.92 -18.12
N GLU A 347 -10.52 -1.28 -17.18
CA GLU A 347 -10.61 0.19 -17.11
C GLU A 347 -9.25 0.84 -16.84
N ILE A 348 -8.46 0.26 -15.92
CA ILE A 348 -7.10 0.73 -15.63
C ILE A 348 -6.19 0.52 -16.85
N GLU A 349 -6.26 -0.63 -17.50
CA GLU A 349 -5.49 -0.92 -18.71
C GLU A 349 -5.82 0.07 -19.82
N GLN A 350 -7.12 0.29 -20.10
CA GLN A 350 -7.54 1.23 -21.13
C GLN A 350 -7.05 2.66 -20.83
N PHE A 351 -7.10 3.07 -19.55
CA PHE A 351 -6.56 4.36 -19.14
C PHE A 351 -5.05 4.49 -19.44
N TYR A 352 -4.26 3.43 -19.23
CA TYR A 352 -2.84 3.44 -19.57
C TYR A 352 -2.61 3.47 -21.08
N LEU A 353 -3.34 2.67 -21.85
CA LEU A 353 -3.23 2.64 -23.30
C LEU A 353 -3.62 3.98 -23.93
N ASP A 354 -4.65 4.65 -23.41
CA ASP A 354 -5.04 6.01 -23.84
C ASP A 354 -3.92 7.02 -23.55
N ALA A 355 -3.25 6.92 -22.40
CA ALA A 355 -2.16 7.80 -22.03
C ALA A 355 -0.89 7.58 -22.88
N ILE A 356 -0.63 6.34 -23.30
CA ILE A 356 0.50 5.99 -24.19
C ILE A 356 0.25 6.47 -25.60
N GLY A 357 -0.99 6.40 -26.09
CA GLY A 357 -1.37 6.81 -27.44
C GLY A 357 -1.60 8.31 -27.63
N SER A 358 -1.52 9.14 -26.56
CA SER A 358 -1.84 10.57 -26.55
C SER A 358 -0.71 11.50 -26.94
#